data_cf447f489ebf924d2fe35502cec95705
#
_entry.id   cf447f489ebf924d2fe35502cec95705
#
_cell.length_a   1.000
_cell.length_b   1.000
_cell.length_c   1.000
_cell.angle_alpha   90.00
_cell.angle_beta   90.00
_cell.angle_gamma   90.00
#
_symmetry.space_group_name_H-M   'P 1'
#
loop_
_entity.id
_entity.type
_entity.pdbx_description
1 polymer ?
#
loop_
_entity_poly.entity_id
_entity_poly.type
_entity_poly.pdbx_seq_one_letter_code
_entity_poly.pdbx_strand_id
1 'polypeptide(L)'
;GIEKFKIKLFNPIRPMLADRVKSEKEVIEKIGNEFAIEYKLDGERVQIHVEGEKIELFSRSLEKISSYYPDIIEKIPKIIQAENAILEAEIVAINENTGDFLPFQELMHRRRKYKIEKAVTEYPITVNFFDILYCNGKNCTELNYSERRKKLENIVKENEFAKYIPMTIAKNE
;
A
#
# COMPACT_ATOMS: atom_id res chain seq x y z
N GLY A 1 18.79 -12.48 -25.68
CA GLY A 1 18.30 -11.13 -25.42
C GLY A 1 17.84 -10.98 -23.97
N ILE A 2 18.02 -9.80 -23.41
CA ILE A 2 17.50 -9.50 -22.08
C ILE A 2 15.98 -9.54 -22.17
N GLU A 3 15.35 -10.49 -21.49
CA GLU A 3 13.89 -10.52 -21.40
C GLU A 3 13.43 -9.26 -20.66
N LYS A 4 12.54 -8.50 -21.29
CA LYS A 4 11.91 -7.38 -20.63
C LYS A 4 11.10 -7.89 -19.45
N PHE A 5 11.29 -7.27 -18.30
CA PHE A 5 10.47 -7.52 -17.11
C PHE A 5 8.99 -7.30 -17.47
N LYS A 6 8.19 -8.36 -17.31
CA LYS A 6 6.74 -8.29 -17.52
C LYS A 6 6.01 -8.43 -16.22
N ILE A 7 5.15 -7.48 -15.93
CA ILE A 7 4.24 -7.55 -14.78
C ILE A 7 3.09 -8.48 -15.14
N LYS A 8 2.80 -9.40 -14.23
CA LYS A 8 1.67 -10.32 -14.35
C LYS A 8 0.83 -10.25 -13.08
N LEU A 9 -0.49 -10.08 -13.25
CA LEU A 9 -1.42 -10.10 -12.13
C LEU A 9 -1.31 -11.40 -11.34
N PHE A 10 -1.39 -11.27 -10.04
CA PHE A 10 -1.30 -12.36 -9.04
C PHE A 10 0.08 -13.01 -8.95
N ASN A 11 1.07 -12.41 -9.59
CA ASN A 11 2.48 -12.76 -9.45
C ASN A 11 3.20 -11.57 -8.79
N PRO A 12 3.56 -11.65 -7.50
CA PRO A 12 4.01 -10.48 -6.76
C PRO A 12 5.36 -9.96 -7.25
N ILE A 13 5.51 -8.64 -7.17
CA ILE A 13 6.70 -7.91 -7.58
C ILE A 13 7.52 -7.58 -6.32
N ARG A 14 8.83 -7.75 -6.39
CA ARG A 14 9.72 -7.35 -5.28
C ARG A 14 9.55 -5.86 -4.99
N PRO A 15 9.32 -5.48 -3.72
CA PRO A 15 9.17 -4.06 -3.38
C PRO A 15 10.49 -3.32 -3.55
N MET A 16 10.40 -2.08 -4.03
CA MET A 16 11.52 -1.16 -4.00
C MET A 16 11.72 -0.66 -2.57
N LEU A 17 12.93 -0.72 -2.09
CA LEU A 17 13.30 -0.23 -0.76
C LEU A 17 14.05 1.09 -0.90
N ALA A 18 13.66 2.07 -0.08
CA ALA A 18 14.31 3.36 -0.06
C ALA A 18 15.62 3.32 0.72
N ASP A 19 16.60 4.09 0.27
CA ASP A 19 17.83 4.32 1.02
C ASP A 19 17.59 5.23 2.21
N ARG A 20 18.42 5.08 3.24
CA ARG A 20 18.43 5.98 4.38
C ARG A 20 19.32 7.18 4.09
N VAL A 21 18.91 8.34 4.59
CA VAL A 21 19.71 9.56 4.59
C VAL A 21 19.82 10.07 6.04
N LYS A 22 20.85 10.86 6.30
CA LYS A 22 21.13 11.39 7.64
C LYS A 22 20.68 12.83 7.83
N SER A 23 20.37 13.55 6.73
CA SER A 23 20.05 14.97 6.79
C SER A 23 19.19 15.38 5.59
N GLU A 24 18.51 16.50 5.72
CA GLU A 24 17.78 17.13 4.61
C GLU A 24 18.71 17.47 3.44
N LYS A 25 19.94 17.89 3.72
CA LYS A 25 20.95 18.16 2.69
C LYS A 25 21.21 16.94 1.83
N GLU A 26 21.34 15.75 2.42
CA GLU A 26 21.49 14.50 1.66
C GLU A 26 20.27 14.19 0.80
N VAL A 27 19.06 14.49 1.27
CA VAL A 27 17.84 14.33 0.46
C VAL A 27 17.94 15.19 -0.80
N ILE A 28 18.27 16.45 -0.64
CA ILE A 28 18.39 17.40 -1.76
C ILE A 28 19.48 16.95 -2.75
N GLU A 29 20.61 16.49 -2.25
CA GLU A 29 21.72 15.98 -3.08
C GLU A 29 21.30 14.75 -3.90
N LYS A 30 20.48 13.86 -3.33
CA LYS A 30 20.08 12.60 -3.98
C LYS A 30 18.90 12.78 -4.95
N ILE A 31 17.90 13.56 -4.59
CA ILE A 31 16.64 13.63 -5.35
C ILE A 31 16.24 15.02 -5.80
N GLY A 32 17.03 16.05 -5.46
CA GLY A 32 16.80 17.42 -5.90
C GLY A 32 16.00 18.27 -4.92
N ASN A 33 15.67 19.49 -5.35
CA ASN A 33 15.06 20.51 -4.49
C ASN A 33 13.54 20.36 -4.32
N GLU A 34 12.92 19.50 -5.08
CA GLU A 34 11.49 19.22 -4.99
C GLU A 34 11.29 17.73 -4.78
N PHE A 35 10.63 17.36 -3.70
CA PHE A 35 10.41 15.96 -3.35
C PHE A 35 9.15 15.76 -2.53
N ALA A 36 8.61 14.55 -2.56
CA ALA A 36 7.46 14.17 -1.77
C ALA A 36 7.89 13.74 -0.37
N ILE A 37 7.13 14.17 0.62
CA ILE A 37 7.24 13.71 2.01
C ILE A 37 5.97 12.95 2.35
N GLU A 38 6.14 11.70 2.79
CA GLU A 38 5.05 10.84 3.19
C GLU A 38 5.21 10.42 4.66
N TYR A 39 4.10 10.19 5.34
CA TYR A 39 4.15 9.58 6.67
C TYR A 39 4.64 8.13 6.56
N LYS A 40 5.59 7.78 7.43
CA LYS A 40 6.04 6.40 7.57
C LYS A 40 5.22 5.71 8.63
N LEU A 41 4.11 5.13 8.21
CA LEU A 41 3.20 4.43 9.11
C LEU A 41 3.83 3.13 9.65
N ASP A 42 3.49 2.79 10.88
CA ASP A 42 3.99 1.58 11.55
C ASP A 42 2.98 0.43 11.40
N GLY A 43 3.12 -0.32 10.32
CA GLY A 43 2.21 -1.41 10.03
C GLY A 43 2.85 -2.48 9.16
N GLU A 44 2.04 -3.18 8.40
CA GLU A 44 2.48 -4.21 7.45
C GLU A 44 2.34 -3.70 6.02
N ARG A 45 3.44 -3.66 5.27
CA ARG A 45 3.39 -3.35 3.85
C ARG A 45 2.71 -4.49 3.10
N VAL A 46 1.79 -4.15 2.24
CA VAL A 46 1.03 -5.11 1.44
C VAL A 46 1.04 -4.70 -0.02
N GLN A 47 1.22 -5.67 -0.89
CA GLN A 47 0.99 -5.52 -2.32
C GLN A 47 -0.34 -6.16 -2.65
N ILE A 48 -1.25 -5.38 -3.24
CA ILE A 48 -2.62 -5.77 -3.51
C ILE A 48 -2.82 -5.95 -5.00
N HIS A 49 -3.18 -7.15 -5.42
CA HIS A 49 -3.54 -7.46 -6.80
C HIS A 49 -5.05 -7.63 -6.90
N VAL A 50 -5.66 -6.85 -7.79
CA VAL A 50 -7.11 -6.85 -7.99
C VAL A 50 -7.43 -7.03 -9.47
N GLU A 51 -8.37 -7.91 -9.79
CA GLU A 51 -8.98 -8.03 -11.11
C GLU A 51 -10.46 -8.37 -10.93
N GLY A 52 -11.33 -7.38 -11.17
CA GLY A 52 -12.74 -7.52 -10.85
C GLY A 52 -12.94 -7.77 -9.35
N GLU A 53 -13.61 -8.84 -9.00
CA GLU A 53 -13.81 -9.26 -7.60
C GLU A 53 -12.65 -10.09 -7.04
N LYS A 54 -11.77 -10.57 -7.91
CA LYS A 54 -10.61 -11.37 -7.49
C LYS A 54 -9.54 -10.47 -6.90
N ILE A 55 -9.11 -10.80 -5.70
CA ILE A 55 -8.09 -10.05 -4.97
C ILE A 55 -7.13 -11.00 -4.24
N GLU A 56 -5.85 -10.69 -4.28
CA GLU A 56 -4.81 -11.37 -3.50
C GLU A 56 -3.89 -10.35 -2.85
N LEU A 57 -3.45 -10.68 -1.65
CA LEU A 57 -2.55 -9.86 -0.85
C LEU A 57 -1.20 -10.58 -0.69
N PHE A 58 -0.12 -9.83 -0.90
CA PHE A 58 1.25 -10.34 -0.74
C PHE A 58 2.03 -9.46 0.22
N SER A 59 2.79 -10.09 1.10
CA SER A 59 3.67 -9.40 2.05
C SER A 59 4.92 -8.83 1.35
N ARG A 60 5.71 -8.08 2.12
CA ARG A 60 7.01 -7.57 1.66
C ARG A 60 7.95 -8.70 1.18
N SER A 61 7.86 -9.89 1.77
CA SER A 61 8.63 -11.08 1.38
C SER A 61 7.94 -11.91 0.29
N LEU A 62 6.89 -11.40 -0.33
CA LEU A 62 6.14 -12.00 -1.43
C LEU A 62 5.31 -13.23 -1.02
N GLU A 63 5.03 -13.38 0.26
CA GLU A 63 4.16 -14.42 0.77
C GLU A 63 2.69 -14.00 0.63
N LYS A 64 1.82 -14.96 0.27
CA LYS A 64 0.39 -14.72 0.24
C LYS A 64 -0.16 -14.60 1.66
N ILE A 65 -0.77 -13.46 1.97
CA ILE A 65 -1.30 -13.15 3.30
C ILE A 65 -2.80 -12.88 3.31
N SER A 66 -3.49 -13.18 2.23
CA SER A 66 -4.92 -12.92 2.04
C SER A 66 -5.78 -13.49 3.16
N SER A 67 -5.46 -14.68 3.67
CA SER A 67 -6.22 -15.35 4.71
C SER A 67 -6.26 -14.61 6.05
N TYR A 68 -5.30 -13.74 6.32
CA TYR A 68 -5.27 -12.95 7.56
C TYR A 68 -6.15 -11.71 7.51
N TYR A 69 -6.61 -11.32 6.31
CA TYR A 69 -7.30 -10.05 6.09
C TYR A 69 -8.60 -10.22 5.29
N PRO A 70 -9.58 -10.98 5.80
CA PRO A 70 -10.84 -11.17 5.08
C PRO A 70 -11.62 -9.87 4.89
N ASP A 71 -11.44 -8.89 5.78
CA ASP A 71 -12.02 -7.56 5.66
C ASP A 71 -11.45 -6.78 4.45
N ILE A 72 -10.15 -6.91 4.18
CA ILE A 72 -9.55 -6.32 2.97
C ILE A 72 -10.09 -7.00 1.72
N ILE A 73 -10.14 -8.33 1.72
CA ILE A 73 -10.65 -9.13 0.60
C ILE A 73 -12.08 -8.73 0.23
N GLU A 74 -12.92 -8.48 1.24
CA GLU A 74 -14.30 -8.08 1.04
C GLU A 74 -14.44 -6.63 0.56
N LYS A 75 -13.72 -5.70 1.18
CA LYS A 75 -13.96 -4.26 1.04
C LYS A 75 -13.18 -3.60 -0.10
N ILE A 76 -11.94 -4.00 -0.35
CA ILE A 76 -11.07 -3.29 -1.30
C ILE A 76 -11.55 -3.42 -2.76
N PRO A 77 -11.99 -4.58 -3.28
CA PRO A 77 -12.45 -4.63 -4.67
C PRO A 77 -13.59 -3.65 -4.98
N LYS A 78 -14.40 -3.31 -4.00
CA LYS A 78 -15.57 -2.40 -4.17
C LYS A 78 -15.18 -0.95 -4.37
N ILE A 79 -13.95 -0.56 -4.01
CA ILE A 79 -13.49 0.83 -4.07
C ILE A 79 -12.42 1.06 -5.14
N ILE A 80 -12.05 0.03 -5.88
CA ILE A 80 -11.08 0.14 -6.97
C ILE A 80 -11.83 0.41 -8.28
N GLN A 81 -11.60 1.59 -8.85
CA GLN A 81 -12.22 2.03 -10.10
C GLN A 81 -11.31 1.73 -11.30
N ALA A 82 -11.04 0.44 -11.49
CA ALA A 82 -10.22 -0.08 -12.59
C ALA A 82 -10.60 -1.54 -12.84
N GLU A 83 -10.36 -2.03 -14.06
CA GLU A 83 -10.56 -3.44 -14.37
C GLU A 83 -9.56 -4.31 -13.62
N ASN A 84 -8.33 -3.85 -13.54
CA ASN A 84 -7.29 -4.51 -12.77
C ASN A 84 -6.26 -3.49 -12.27
N ALA A 85 -5.59 -3.84 -11.19
CA ALA A 85 -4.55 -3.00 -10.62
C ALA A 85 -3.63 -3.80 -9.68
N ILE A 86 -2.39 -3.35 -9.59
CA ILE A 86 -1.45 -3.75 -8.55
C ILE A 86 -1.10 -2.49 -7.76
N LEU A 87 -1.41 -2.51 -6.48
CA LEU A 87 -1.30 -1.37 -5.58
C LEU A 87 -0.39 -1.71 -4.40
N GLU A 88 0.21 -0.70 -3.81
CA GLU A 88 0.94 -0.87 -2.55
C GLU A 88 0.32 -0.03 -1.46
N ALA A 89 0.24 -0.60 -0.27
CA ALA A 89 -0.36 0.03 0.88
C ALA A 89 0.33 -0.41 2.17
N GLU A 90 0.07 0.32 3.23
CA GLU A 90 0.43 -0.07 4.59
C GLU A 90 -0.85 -0.41 5.35
N ILE A 91 -0.92 -1.61 5.91
CA ILE A 91 -2.01 -2.05 6.79
C ILE A 91 -1.63 -1.60 8.20
N VAL A 92 -2.50 -0.84 8.85
CA VAL A 92 -2.25 -0.31 10.20
C VAL A 92 -3.43 -0.64 11.10
N ALA A 93 -3.12 -1.16 12.29
CA ALA A 93 -4.13 -1.36 13.33
C ALA A 93 -4.60 -0.02 13.88
N ILE A 94 -5.88 0.09 14.20
CA ILE A 94 -6.47 1.33 14.71
C ILE A 94 -7.23 1.09 16.01
N ASN A 95 -7.36 2.16 16.80
CA ASN A 95 -8.31 2.23 17.89
C ASN A 95 -9.69 2.49 17.32
N GLU A 96 -10.62 1.58 17.53
CA GLU A 96 -11.97 1.66 16.95
C GLU A 96 -12.73 2.92 17.40
N ASN A 97 -12.51 3.36 18.63
CA ASN A 97 -13.24 4.48 19.22
C ASN A 97 -12.71 5.85 18.79
N THR A 98 -11.39 5.97 18.59
CA THR A 98 -10.72 7.23 18.28
C THR A 98 -10.26 7.33 16.82
N GLY A 99 -10.08 6.19 16.15
CA GLY A 99 -9.48 6.13 14.82
C GLY A 99 -7.95 6.29 14.80
N ASP A 100 -7.32 6.43 15.98
CA ASP A 100 -5.87 6.59 16.09
C ASP A 100 -5.14 5.33 15.63
N PHE A 101 -3.99 5.51 15.02
CA PHE A 101 -3.09 4.42 14.66
C PHE A 101 -2.51 3.76 15.90
N LEU A 102 -2.46 2.44 15.89
CA LEU A 102 -1.83 1.62 16.93
C LEU A 102 -0.51 1.05 16.42
N PRO A 103 0.40 0.65 17.35
CA PRO A 103 1.69 0.07 16.96
C PRO A 103 1.55 -1.23 16.16
N PHE A 104 2.56 -1.53 15.37
CA PHE A 104 2.68 -2.76 14.58
C PHE A 104 2.39 -4.04 15.37
N GLN A 105 2.75 -4.08 16.64
CA GLN A 105 2.53 -5.24 17.50
C GLN A 105 1.05 -5.60 17.65
N GLU A 106 0.16 -4.62 17.66
CA GLU A 106 -1.28 -4.86 17.68
C GLU A 106 -1.75 -5.59 16.43
N LEU A 107 -1.18 -5.23 15.27
CA LEU A 107 -1.45 -5.90 14.02
C LEU A 107 -0.95 -7.36 14.04
N MET A 108 0.20 -7.59 14.66
CA MET A 108 0.75 -8.94 14.80
C MET A 108 -0.09 -9.82 15.75
N HIS A 109 -0.68 -9.23 16.77
CA HIS A 109 -1.65 -9.93 17.62
C HIS A 109 -2.82 -10.45 16.78
N ARG A 110 -3.34 -9.66 15.86
CA ARG A 110 -4.39 -10.08 14.93
C ARG A 110 -3.99 -11.33 14.15
N ARG A 111 -2.77 -11.37 13.60
CA ARG A 111 -2.27 -12.50 12.80
C ARG A 111 -2.09 -13.79 13.60
N ARG A 112 -1.92 -13.69 14.91
CA ARG A 112 -1.71 -14.83 15.82
C ARG A 112 -3.02 -15.42 16.37
N LYS A 113 -4.16 -14.77 16.13
CA LYS A 113 -5.43 -15.25 16.61
C LYS A 113 -5.86 -16.53 15.88
N TYR A 114 -6.32 -17.51 16.64
CA TYR A 114 -6.79 -18.79 16.12
C TYR A 114 -8.03 -18.65 15.22
N LYS A 115 -8.93 -17.69 15.56
CA LYS A 115 -10.13 -17.40 14.79
C LYS A 115 -10.00 -16.03 14.12
N ILE A 116 -9.73 -16.03 12.81
CA ILE A 116 -9.55 -14.81 12.02
C ILE A 116 -10.79 -13.90 12.07
N GLU A 117 -12.00 -14.47 12.06
CA GLU A 117 -13.23 -13.68 12.11
C GLU A 117 -13.32 -12.84 13.39
N LYS A 118 -12.91 -13.40 14.53
CA LYS A 118 -12.84 -12.67 15.79
C LYS A 118 -11.73 -11.62 15.76
N ALA A 119 -10.61 -11.94 15.11
CA ALA A 119 -9.48 -11.02 15.00
C ALA A 119 -9.87 -9.76 14.21
N VAL A 120 -10.69 -9.87 13.18
CA VAL A 120 -11.21 -8.72 12.43
C VAL A 120 -11.95 -7.75 13.32
N THR A 121 -12.77 -8.24 14.23
CA THR A 121 -13.53 -7.40 15.18
C THR A 121 -12.65 -6.85 16.31
N GLU A 122 -11.79 -7.68 16.88
CA GLU A 122 -10.92 -7.28 18.02
C GLU A 122 -9.78 -6.34 17.61
N TYR A 123 -9.29 -6.47 16.37
CA TYR A 123 -8.15 -5.71 15.85
C TYR A 123 -8.52 -5.05 14.52
N PRO A 124 -9.36 -4.00 14.55
CA PRO A 124 -9.72 -3.29 13.32
C PRO A 124 -8.51 -2.60 12.72
N ILE A 125 -8.55 -2.45 11.40
CA ILE A 125 -7.44 -1.91 10.61
C ILE A 125 -7.91 -0.86 9.62
N THR A 126 -6.94 -0.10 9.09
CA THR A 126 -7.10 0.69 7.87
C THR A 126 -6.05 0.27 6.86
N VAL A 127 -6.39 0.41 5.59
CA VAL A 127 -5.49 0.20 4.46
C VAL A 127 -5.09 1.57 3.92
N ASN A 128 -3.79 1.87 3.95
CA ASN A 128 -3.26 3.19 3.62
C ASN A 128 -2.41 3.10 2.35
N PHE A 129 -2.98 3.49 1.23
CA PHE A 129 -2.37 3.38 -0.09
C PHE A 129 -1.29 4.42 -0.31
N PHE A 130 -0.17 4.03 -0.91
CA PHE A 130 0.91 4.95 -1.22
C PHE A 130 1.49 4.80 -2.63
N ASP A 131 1.25 3.70 -3.33
CA ASP A 131 1.78 3.54 -4.68
C ASP A 131 0.88 2.65 -5.56
N ILE A 132 1.11 2.74 -6.87
CA ILE A 132 0.49 1.90 -7.88
C ILE A 132 1.57 1.42 -8.86
N LEU A 133 1.57 0.13 -9.14
CA LEU A 133 2.57 -0.49 -9.99
C LEU A 133 2.02 -0.89 -11.36
N TYR A 134 0.71 -1.11 -11.46
CA TYR A 134 0.06 -1.60 -12.66
C TYR A 134 -1.42 -1.20 -12.65
N CYS A 135 -1.96 -0.82 -13.79
CA CYS A 135 -3.35 -0.41 -13.91
C CYS A 135 -3.87 -0.62 -15.33
N ASN A 136 -4.98 -1.36 -15.46
CA ASN A 136 -5.66 -1.60 -16.73
C ASN A 136 -4.72 -2.02 -17.88
N GLY A 137 -3.86 -2.98 -17.60
CA GLY A 137 -2.91 -3.51 -18.58
C GLY A 137 -1.64 -2.70 -18.76
N LYS A 138 -1.47 -1.59 -18.01
CA LYS A 138 -0.30 -0.72 -18.15
C LYS A 138 0.65 -0.85 -16.96
N ASN A 139 1.94 -1.02 -17.26
CA ASN A 139 3.01 -0.95 -16.28
C ASN A 139 3.21 0.50 -15.83
N CYS A 140 3.01 0.77 -14.54
CA CYS A 140 3.18 2.09 -13.96
C CYS A 140 4.57 2.30 -13.33
N THR A 141 5.39 1.26 -13.26
CA THR A 141 6.71 1.35 -12.60
C THR A 141 7.68 2.29 -13.32
N GLU A 142 7.45 2.56 -14.60
CA GLU A 142 8.25 3.48 -15.41
C GLU A 142 7.82 4.94 -15.28
N LEU A 143 6.65 5.20 -14.69
CA LEU A 143 6.16 6.55 -14.44
C LEU A 143 6.88 7.15 -13.22
N ASN A 144 6.98 8.49 -13.19
CA ASN A 144 7.49 9.16 -12.00
C ASN A 144 6.49 9.08 -10.85
N TYR A 145 6.95 9.41 -9.65
CA TYR A 145 6.13 9.33 -8.43
C TYR A 145 4.84 10.15 -8.53
N SER A 146 4.91 11.38 -9.03
CA SER A 146 3.74 12.26 -9.13
C SER A 146 2.66 11.70 -10.05
N GLU A 147 3.06 11.09 -11.17
CA GLU A 147 2.14 10.44 -12.10
C GLU A 147 1.51 9.20 -11.48
N ARG A 148 2.30 8.38 -10.77
CA ARG A 148 1.77 7.21 -10.07
C ARG A 148 0.79 7.62 -8.97
N ARG A 149 1.12 8.63 -8.18
CA ARG A 149 0.25 9.13 -7.11
C ARG A 149 -1.08 9.64 -7.67
N LYS A 150 -1.05 10.36 -8.77
CA LYS A 150 -2.25 10.85 -9.45
C LYS A 150 -3.13 9.69 -9.93
N LYS A 151 -2.54 8.66 -10.53
CA LYS A 151 -3.28 7.45 -10.93
C LYS A 151 -3.90 6.75 -9.72
N LEU A 152 -3.14 6.59 -8.66
CA LEU A 152 -3.61 5.99 -7.41
C LEU A 152 -4.87 6.70 -6.90
N GLU A 153 -4.81 8.03 -6.81
CA GLU A 153 -5.94 8.84 -6.33
C GLU A 153 -7.15 8.80 -7.26
N ASN A 154 -6.94 8.57 -8.56
CA ASN A 154 -8.03 8.42 -9.51
C ASN A 154 -8.77 7.09 -9.40
N ILE A 155 -8.06 6.00 -9.07
CA ILE A 155 -8.67 4.67 -9.09
C ILE A 155 -9.08 4.14 -7.72
N VAL A 156 -8.52 4.66 -6.64
CA VAL A 156 -8.89 4.27 -5.27
C VAL A 156 -9.84 5.31 -4.70
N LYS A 157 -11.06 4.89 -4.39
CA LYS A 157 -12.04 5.76 -3.74
C LYS A 157 -11.88 5.65 -2.22
N GLU A 158 -11.40 6.73 -1.57
CA GLU A 158 -11.23 6.75 -0.12
C GLU A 158 -12.54 6.56 0.64
N ASN A 159 -12.44 5.91 1.80
CA ASN A 159 -13.49 5.81 2.80
C ASN A 159 -12.86 5.68 4.20
N GLU A 160 -13.63 5.32 5.22
CA GLU A 160 -13.08 5.15 6.58
C GLU A 160 -12.10 3.99 6.70
N PHE A 161 -12.21 2.96 5.85
CA PHE A 161 -11.36 1.78 5.86
C PHE A 161 -10.12 1.93 4.99
N ALA A 162 -10.21 2.67 3.90
CA ALA A 162 -9.18 2.80 2.88
C ALA A 162 -8.84 4.28 2.66
N LYS A 163 -7.57 4.63 2.83
CA LYS A 163 -7.09 6.01 2.77
C LYS A 163 -5.81 6.09 1.95
N TYR A 164 -5.51 7.29 1.44
CA TYR A 164 -4.16 7.58 0.93
C TYR A 164 -3.25 7.93 2.09
N ILE A 165 -1.99 7.52 2.04
CA ILE A 165 -0.99 8.04 2.97
C ILE A 165 -0.87 9.55 2.74
N PRO A 166 -0.97 10.37 3.79
CA PRO A 166 -0.77 11.82 3.65
C PRO A 166 0.58 12.13 3.02
N MET A 167 0.58 12.99 2.01
CA MET A 167 1.74 13.35 1.23
C MET A 167 1.80 14.86 1.03
N THR A 168 2.98 15.41 1.16
CA THR A 168 3.24 16.83 0.91
C THR A 168 4.43 16.96 -0.04
N ILE A 169 4.34 17.87 -1.00
CA ILE A 169 5.48 18.21 -1.84
C ILE A 169 6.28 19.31 -1.15
N ALA A 170 7.53 19.02 -0.83
CA ALA A 170 8.46 19.98 -0.29
C ALA A 170 9.27 20.59 -1.44
N LYS A 171 9.43 21.92 -1.39
CA LYS A 171 10.28 22.68 -2.31
C LYS A 171 11.30 23.44 -1.49
N ASN A 172 12.57 23.28 -1.83
CA ASN A 172 13.64 24.07 -1.24
C ASN A 172 13.93 25.25 -2.18
N GLU A 173 13.60 26.48 -1.74
CA GLU A 173 13.86 27.73 -2.47
C GLU A 173 15.27 28.24 -2.21
#